data_0dcb0207e489c95bd0e9b99178155006
#
_entry.id   0dcb0207e489c95bd0e9b99178155006
#
_cell.length_a   1.000
_cell.length_b   1.000
_cell.length_c   1.000
_cell.angle_alpha   90.00
_cell.angle_beta   90.00
_cell.angle_gamma   90.00
#
_symmetry.space_group_name_H-M   'P 1'
#
loop_
_entity.id
_entity.type
_entity.pdbx_description
1 polymer ?
#
loop_
_entity_poly.entity_id
_entity_poly.type
_entity_poly.pdbx_seq_one_letter_code
_entity_poly.pdbx_strand_id
1 'polypeptide(L)'
;MNIDTLHQIKSLKTRAWMPAMIAPALVAACAAFAPAALADDNRAPDVPQQISVGETNKVHFHGFGVGFQVYTWNGTSWGTAVPDATLFDEDGNVVALHFAGPSWQSNSGSLVVGALPPSGAIIMDPTAIPWLRLVAKTTEGPGVFANTTFIQRVNTSGGKAPSQNGTFIGQVARIPYTADYFFYRHNND
;
A
#
# COMPACT_ATOMS: atom_id res chain seq x y z
N MET A 1 -44.37 56.15 58.16
CA MET A 1 -44.65 57.55 57.90
C MET A 1 -44.54 57.72 56.41
N ASN A 2 -45.68 57.56 55.75
CA ASN A 2 -46.35 58.52 54.86
C ASN A 2 -45.47 59.00 53.67
N ILE A 3 -45.90 59.14 52.49
CA ILE A 3 -47.22 59.31 51.85
C ILE A 3 -46.99 59.23 50.32
N ASP A 4 -47.93 58.61 49.64
CA ASP A 4 -48.46 58.85 48.30
C ASP A 4 -47.84 60.00 47.45
N THR A 5 -47.68 59.77 46.16
CA THR A 5 -48.44 60.53 45.18
C THR A 5 -48.27 59.97 43.77
N LEU A 6 -49.37 59.60 43.17
CA LEU A 6 -49.65 59.41 41.75
C LEU A 6 -49.02 60.48 40.86
N HIS A 7 -48.56 60.08 39.66
CA HIS A 7 -49.05 60.76 38.45
C HIS A 7 -48.90 59.88 37.20
N GLN A 8 -49.99 59.67 36.56
CA GLN A 8 -50.18 59.18 35.21
C GLN A 8 -49.45 60.07 34.18
N ILE A 9 -48.72 59.47 33.26
CA ILE A 9 -48.52 60.10 31.95
C ILE A 9 -48.53 59.03 30.85
N LYS A 10 -49.62 59.07 30.14
CA LYS A 10 -49.89 58.78 28.71
C LYS A 10 -48.91 57.95 27.91
N SER A 11 -49.42 56.83 27.45
CA SER A 11 -49.14 56.08 26.25
C SER A 11 -48.68 56.94 25.05
N LEU A 12 -47.49 56.69 24.58
CA LEU A 12 -47.07 56.95 23.19
C LEU A 12 -46.70 55.66 22.54
N LYS A 13 -47.56 55.20 21.66
CA LYS A 13 -47.29 54.07 20.76
C LYS A 13 -46.21 54.48 19.76
N THR A 14 -44.98 54.08 20.00
CA THR A 14 -43.97 54.10 18.96
C THR A 14 -43.95 52.75 18.26
N ARG A 15 -44.34 52.81 17.01
CA ARG A 15 -44.30 51.69 16.04
C ARG A 15 -42.82 51.39 15.76
N ALA A 16 -42.27 50.36 16.40
CA ALA A 16 -40.91 49.90 16.10
C ALA A 16 -40.95 49.14 14.74
N TRP A 17 -40.29 49.75 13.79
CA TRP A 17 -40.03 49.13 12.50
C TRP A 17 -38.93 48.11 12.69
N MET A 18 -39.25 46.81 12.60
CA MET A 18 -38.26 45.73 12.61
C MET A 18 -37.66 45.63 11.20
N PRO A 19 -36.34 45.76 11.05
CA PRO A 19 -35.71 45.36 9.81
C PRO A 19 -35.71 43.84 9.73
N ALA A 20 -36.21 43.29 8.62
CA ALA A 20 -36.12 41.89 8.29
C ALA A 20 -34.64 41.50 8.15
N MET A 21 -34.13 40.72 9.09
CA MET A 21 -32.85 40.04 8.93
C MET A 21 -33.00 38.90 7.92
N ILE A 22 -32.46 39.14 6.72
CA ILE A 22 -32.23 38.08 5.73
C ILE A 22 -31.03 37.28 6.24
N ALA A 23 -31.28 36.13 6.82
CA ALA A 23 -30.24 35.19 7.14
C ALA A 23 -29.71 34.56 5.82
N PRO A 24 -28.40 34.63 5.53
CA PRO A 24 -27.87 33.86 4.41
C PRO A 24 -27.97 32.38 4.74
N ALA A 25 -28.73 31.62 3.94
CA ALA A 25 -28.73 30.18 3.97
C ALA A 25 -27.34 29.68 3.54
N LEU A 26 -26.55 29.23 4.50
CA LEU A 26 -25.27 28.55 4.26
C LEU A 26 -25.62 27.18 3.68
N VAL A 27 -25.62 27.05 2.35
CA VAL A 27 -25.67 25.74 1.69
C VAL A 27 -24.31 25.09 1.93
N ALA A 28 -24.24 24.24 2.96
CA ALA A 28 -23.13 23.32 3.15
C ALA A 28 -23.18 22.30 2.01
N ALA A 29 -22.37 22.51 0.98
CA ALA A 29 -22.09 21.47 -0.01
C ALA A 29 -21.28 20.37 0.70
N CYS A 30 -21.96 19.34 1.22
CA CYS A 30 -21.34 18.07 1.55
C CYS A 30 -20.85 17.46 0.24
N ALA A 31 -19.58 17.73 -0.10
CA ALA A 31 -18.87 16.91 -1.07
C ALA A 31 -18.81 15.48 -0.47
N ALA A 32 -19.70 14.62 -0.93
CA ALA A 32 -19.62 13.19 -0.65
C ALA A 32 -18.31 12.72 -1.31
N PHE A 33 -17.25 12.57 -0.51
CA PHE A 33 -16.13 11.73 -0.88
C PHE A 33 -16.71 10.30 -0.93
N ALA A 34 -17.19 9.89 -2.09
CA ALA A 34 -17.37 8.48 -2.34
C ALA A 34 -15.98 7.85 -2.21
N PRO A 35 -15.77 6.86 -1.33
CA PRO A 35 -14.56 6.08 -1.38
C PRO A 35 -14.47 5.54 -2.81
N ALA A 36 -13.36 5.81 -3.49
CA ALA A 36 -13.06 5.09 -4.72
C ALA A 36 -13.14 3.61 -4.35
N ALA A 37 -14.11 2.90 -4.91
CA ALA A 37 -14.16 1.46 -4.79
C ALA A 37 -12.84 0.97 -5.39
N LEU A 38 -11.93 0.48 -4.54
CA LEU A 38 -10.74 -0.23 -4.97
C LEU A 38 -11.31 -1.45 -5.70
N ALA A 39 -11.25 -1.43 -7.02
CA ALA A 39 -11.63 -2.59 -7.80
C ALA A 39 -10.65 -3.71 -7.42
N ASP A 40 -11.18 -4.89 -7.09
CA ASP A 40 -10.38 -6.12 -6.98
C ASP A 40 -9.57 -6.26 -8.28
N ASP A 41 -8.33 -5.74 -8.27
CA ASP A 41 -7.55 -5.55 -9.48
C ASP A 41 -6.70 -6.79 -9.75
N ASN A 42 -7.40 -7.91 -10.06
CA ASN A 42 -6.78 -9.10 -10.64
C ASN A 42 -6.26 -8.85 -12.06
N ARG A 43 -6.19 -7.59 -12.48
CA ARG A 43 -5.61 -7.19 -13.75
C ARG A 43 -4.09 -7.14 -13.63
N ALA A 44 -3.41 -7.67 -14.65
CA ALA A 44 -1.96 -7.55 -14.73
C ALA A 44 -1.52 -6.08 -14.76
N PRO A 45 -0.46 -5.71 -14.02
CA PRO A 45 0.07 -4.35 -14.05
C PRO A 45 0.64 -4.01 -15.44
N ASP A 46 0.60 -2.73 -15.78
CA ASP A 46 1.31 -2.22 -16.96
C ASP A 46 2.82 -2.17 -16.66
N VAL A 47 3.59 -2.98 -17.36
CA VAL A 47 5.02 -3.15 -17.10
C VAL A 47 5.82 -3.20 -18.41
N PRO A 48 7.12 -2.85 -18.40
CA PRO A 48 8.00 -3.06 -19.53
C PRO A 48 7.99 -4.53 -19.98
N GLN A 49 8.05 -4.75 -21.29
CA GLN A 49 7.99 -6.09 -21.90
C GLN A 49 9.02 -7.06 -21.31
N GLN A 50 10.17 -6.56 -20.88
CA GLN A 50 11.23 -7.37 -20.26
C GLN A 50 10.74 -8.19 -19.07
N ILE A 51 9.81 -7.63 -18.28
CA ILE A 51 9.27 -8.27 -17.08
C ILE A 51 7.78 -8.61 -17.21
N SER A 52 7.19 -8.51 -18.40
CA SER A 52 5.81 -8.91 -18.64
C SER A 52 5.64 -10.42 -18.49
N VAL A 53 4.49 -10.85 -18.02
CA VAL A 53 4.06 -12.25 -17.96
C VAL A 53 3.20 -12.52 -19.19
N GLY A 54 3.45 -13.64 -19.87
CA GLY A 54 2.73 -13.99 -21.11
C GLY A 54 1.24 -14.25 -20.86
N GLU A 55 0.44 -14.09 -21.93
CA GLU A 55 -1.03 -14.17 -21.93
C GLU A 55 -1.60 -15.54 -21.52
N THR A 56 -0.77 -16.59 -21.44
CA THR A 56 -1.18 -17.90 -20.95
C THR A 56 -1.37 -17.96 -19.44
N ASN A 57 -1.06 -16.86 -18.75
CA ASN A 57 -1.17 -16.71 -17.31
C ASN A 57 -2.09 -15.53 -16.98
N LYS A 58 -2.77 -15.62 -15.86
CA LYS A 58 -3.63 -14.56 -15.29
C LYS A 58 -3.19 -14.26 -13.86
N VAL A 59 -3.36 -13.01 -13.44
CA VAL A 59 -3.26 -12.65 -12.02
C VAL A 59 -4.36 -13.37 -11.27
N HIS A 60 -4.01 -13.99 -10.16
CA HIS A 60 -4.98 -14.64 -9.28
C HIS A 60 -4.90 -14.11 -7.84
N PHE A 61 -3.85 -13.35 -7.54
CA PHE A 61 -3.70 -12.69 -6.26
C PHE A 61 -2.82 -11.45 -6.39
N HIS A 62 -3.24 -10.36 -5.77
CA HIS A 62 -2.50 -9.12 -5.61
C HIS A 62 -2.31 -8.85 -4.11
N GLY A 63 -1.13 -8.42 -3.70
CA GLY A 63 -0.83 -8.05 -2.32
C GLY A 63 0.13 -6.87 -2.25
N PHE A 64 -0.14 -5.96 -1.33
CA PHE A 64 0.70 -4.81 -1.06
C PHE A 64 1.71 -5.13 0.03
N GLY A 65 2.99 -5.10 -0.29
CA GLY A 65 4.10 -5.43 0.61
C GLY A 65 4.65 -4.21 1.34
N VAL A 66 4.76 -4.31 2.67
CA VAL A 66 5.36 -3.31 3.53
C VAL A 66 6.37 -3.99 4.46
N GLY A 67 7.59 -3.49 4.52
CA GLY A 67 8.62 -4.07 5.38
C GLY A 67 10.01 -3.54 5.11
N PHE A 68 10.99 -4.42 5.20
CA PHE A 68 12.40 -4.08 5.09
C PHE A 68 13.13 -4.98 4.10
N GLN A 69 14.09 -4.39 3.40
CA GLN A 69 15.18 -5.13 2.80
C GLN A 69 16.33 -5.14 3.82
N VAL A 70 16.74 -6.33 4.24
CA VAL A 70 17.75 -6.53 5.27
C VAL A 70 19.09 -6.87 4.58
N TYR A 71 20.08 -6.07 4.85
CA TYR A 71 21.43 -6.21 4.30
C TYR A 71 22.42 -6.51 5.41
N THR A 72 23.41 -7.35 5.13
CA THR A 72 24.54 -7.61 6.06
C THR A 72 25.83 -7.19 5.40
N TRP A 73 26.65 -6.42 6.12
CA TRP A 73 27.96 -5.98 5.67
C TRP A 73 28.97 -7.13 5.78
N ASN A 74 29.68 -7.41 4.68
CA ASN A 74 30.66 -8.51 4.63
C ASN A 74 32.13 -8.05 4.80
N GLY A 75 32.34 -6.77 5.09
CA GLY A 75 33.67 -6.15 5.20
C GLY A 75 34.08 -5.36 3.95
N THR A 76 33.37 -5.57 2.81
CA THR A 76 33.67 -4.90 1.53
C THR A 76 32.43 -4.28 0.92
N SER A 77 31.29 -4.94 1.02
CA SER A 77 30.00 -4.52 0.45
C SER A 77 28.83 -4.99 1.30
N TRP A 78 27.68 -4.34 1.10
CA TRP A 78 26.41 -4.88 1.56
C TRP A 78 26.04 -6.12 0.72
N GLY A 79 25.71 -7.21 1.38
CA GLY A 79 25.32 -8.46 0.74
C GLY A 79 23.97 -8.38 -0.01
N THR A 80 23.50 -9.51 -0.50
CA THR A 80 22.18 -9.60 -1.11
C THR A 80 21.09 -9.28 -0.09
N ALA A 81 20.11 -8.51 -0.53
CA ALA A 81 18.94 -8.18 0.29
C ALA A 81 18.18 -9.44 0.70
N VAL A 82 17.80 -9.50 1.95
CA VAL A 82 16.87 -10.48 2.49
C VAL A 82 15.58 -9.75 2.85
N PRO A 83 14.43 -10.06 2.22
CA PRO A 83 13.18 -9.42 2.56
C PRO A 83 12.68 -9.87 3.95
N ASP A 84 12.07 -8.93 4.66
CA ASP A 84 11.34 -9.12 5.89
C ASP A 84 10.12 -8.20 5.83
N ALA A 85 9.01 -8.69 5.28
CA ALA A 85 7.85 -7.89 4.96
C ALA A 85 6.55 -8.64 5.16
N THR A 86 5.48 -7.87 5.34
CA THR A 86 4.10 -8.33 5.42
C THR A 86 3.36 -7.91 4.16
N LEU A 87 2.54 -8.80 3.61
CA LEU A 87 1.62 -8.49 2.52
C LEU A 87 0.22 -8.25 3.08
N PHE A 88 -0.40 -7.21 2.55
CA PHE A 88 -1.77 -6.81 2.86
C PHE A 88 -2.63 -6.94 1.61
N ASP A 89 -3.91 -7.26 1.77
CA ASP A 89 -4.91 -7.13 0.72
C ASP A 89 -5.40 -5.69 0.56
N GLU A 90 -6.36 -5.46 -0.32
CA GLU A 90 -6.95 -4.13 -0.60
C GLU A 90 -7.73 -3.57 0.60
N ASP A 91 -8.23 -4.44 1.47
CA ASP A 91 -8.94 -4.07 2.70
C ASP A 91 -7.97 -3.77 3.87
N GLY A 92 -6.67 -3.97 3.67
CA GLY A 92 -5.63 -3.77 4.69
C GLY A 92 -5.46 -4.95 5.66
N ASN A 93 -6.03 -6.12 5.35
CA ASN A 93 -5.80 -7.31 6.16
C ASN A 93 -4.44 -7.93 5.82
N VAL A 94 -3.77 -8.48 6.83
CA VAL A 94 -2.55 -9.26 6.63
C VAL A 94 -2.91 -10.58 5.95
N VAL A 95 -2.30 -10.86 4.80
CA VAL A 95 -2.58 -12.06 3.98
C VAL A 95 -1.40 -12.99 3.82
N ALA A 96 -0.17 -12.45 3.91
CA ALA A 96 1.04 -13.27 3.78
C ALA A 96 2.25 -12.60 4.43
N LEU A 97 3.30 -13.41 4.65
CA LEU A 97 4.64 -12.97 5.00
C LEU A 97 5.59 -13.17 3.81
N HIS A 98 6.54 -12.24 3.65
CA HIS A 98 7.60 -12.33 2.64
C HIS A 98 8.97 -12.32 3.29
N PHE A 99 9.76 -13.36 3.04
CA PHE A 99 11.03 -13.60 3.71
C PHE A 99 12.08 -14.21 2.76
N ALA A 100 13.21 -14.63 3.33
CA ALA A 100 14.35 -15.16 2.58
C ALA A 100 13.94 -16.27 1.60
N GLY A 101 14.62 -16.24 0.42
CA GLY A 101 14.50 -17.34 -0.51
C GLY A 101 14.17 -17.02 -1.97
N PRO A 102 13.65 -15.87 -2.42
CA PRO A 102 12.54 -15.07 -1.89
C PRO A 102 11.25 -15.92 -1.78
N SER A 103 10.66 -15.93 -0.62
CA SER A 103 9.52 -16.78 -0.29
C SER A 103 8.32 -15.96 0.19
N TRP A 104 7.10 -16.47 -0.09
CA TRP A 104 5.84 -15.91 0.40
C TRP A 104 5.01 -17.04 1.02
N GLN A 105 4.60 -16.86 2.26
CA GLN A 105 3.73 -17.79 2.97
C GLN A 105 2.43 -17.10 3.34
N SER A 106 1.32 -17.64 2.88
CA SER A 106 -0.01 -17.12 3.20
C SER A 106 -0.45 -17.50 4.61
N ASN A 107 -1.43 -16.79 5.13
CA ASN A 107 -2.07 -17.13 6.41
C ASN A 107 -2.71 -18.54 6.41
N SER A 108 -3.08 -19.08 5.24
CA SER A 108 -3.58 -20.45 5.10
C SER A 108 -2.47 -21.51 5.06
N GLY A 109 -1.20 -21.09 5.10
CA GLY A 109 -0.03 -21.96 5.12
C GLY A 109 0.51 -22.32 3.74
N SER A 110 -0.15 -21.92 2.63
CA SER A 110 0.44 -22.14 1.30
C SER A 110 1.71 -21.31 1.11
N LEU A 111 2.70 -21.89 0.45
CA LEU A 111 4.02 -21.30 0.24
C LEU A 111 4.35 -21.24 -1.24
N VAL A 112 4.99 -20.15 -1.68
CA VAL A 112 5.67 -20.09 -2.97
C VAL A 112 7.09 -19.57 -2.77
N VAL A 113 8.05 -20.19 -3.46
CA VAL A 113 9.44 -19.74 -3.55
C VAL A 113 9.70 -19.27 -4.98
N GLY A 114 10.15 -18.03 -5.13
CA GLY A 114 10.50 -17.46 -6.43
C GLY A 114 11.96 -17.66 -6.79
N ALA A 115 12.26 -17.62 -8.08
CA ALA A 115 13.61 -17.53 -8.60
C ALA A 115 13.70 -16.40 -9.63
N LEU A 116 14.74 -15.58 -9.54
CA LEU A 116 14.97 -14.47 -10.47
C LEU A 116 15.73 -15.00 -11.70
N PRO A 117 15.12 -14.98 -12.89
CA PRO A 117 15.82 -15.29 -14.13
C PRO A 117 16.78 -14.13 -14.53
N PRO A 118 17.79 -14.35 -15.37
CA PRO A 118 18.80 -13.36 -15.73
C PRO A 118 18.25 -12.02 -16.24
N SER A 119 17.12 -12.03 -16.97
CA SER A 119 16.46 -10.82 -17.47
C SER A 119 15.24 -10.39 -16.66
N GLY A 120 15.05 -10.94 -15.48
CA GLY A 120 13.82 -10.74 -14.66
C GLY A 120 13.82 -9.47 -13.83
N ALA A 121 14.77 -8.54 -14.00
CA ALA A 121 14.86 -7.32 -13.22
C ALA A 121 15.02 -6.08 -14.10
N ILE A 122 14.37 -4.98 -13.71
CA ILE A 122 14.50 -3.67 -14.34
C ILE A 122 14.47 -2.56 -13.29
N ILE A 123 15.34 -1.56 -13.43
CA ILE A 123 15.37 -0.39 -12.56
C ILE A 123 14.44 0.66 -13.16
N MET A 124 13.31 0.91 -12.51
CA MET A 124 12.36 1.96 -12.89
C MET A 124 12.64 3.27 -12.17
N ASP A 125 13.03 3.18 -10.90
CA ASP A 125 13.41 4.29 -10.05
C ASP A 125 14.81 4.02 -9.48
N PRO A 126 15.81 4.89 -9.72
CA PRO A 126 17.16 4.71 -9.19
C PRO A 126 17.22 4.82 -7.66
N THR A 127 16.19 5.33 -6.99
CA THR A 127 16.13 5.45 -5.52
C THR A 127 15.49 4.24 -4.86
N ALA A 128 14.85 3.35 -5.64
CA ALA A 128 14.16 2.17 -5.14
C ALA A 128 14.82 0.86 -5.62
N ILE A 129 14.42 -0.25 -5.00
CA ILE A 129 14.79 -1.59 -5.46
C ILE A 129 14.15 -1.89 -6.81
N PRO A 130 14.77 -2.74 -7.68
CA PRO A 130 14.26 -3.02 -9.02
C PRO A 130 12.85 -3.63 -9.01
N TRP A 131 12.10 -3.38 -10.08
CA TRP A 131 10.95 -4.20 -10.44
C TRP A 131 11.43 -5.56 -10.91
N LEU A 132 10.66 -6.62 -10.60
CA LEU A 132 11.06 -7.99 -10.87
C LEU A 132 9.93 -8.78 -11.52
N ARG A 133 10.31 -9.74 -12.37
CA ARG A 133 9.50 -10.91 -12.69
C ARG A 133 10.27 -12.15 -12.25
N LEU A 134 9.74 -12.89 -11.28
CA LEU A 134 10.27 -14.15 -10.82
C LEU A 134 9.45 -15.30 -11.40
N VAL A 135 10.10 -16.43 -11.57
CA VAL A 135 9.44 -17.71 -11.86
C VAL A 135 9.22 -18.43 -10.54
N ALA A 136 8.04 -18.99 -10.31
CA ALA A 136 7.82 -19.85 -9.16
C ALA A 136 8.69 -21.11 -9.30
N LYS A 137 9.59 -21.33 -8.36
CA LYS A 137 10.48 -22.49 -8.29
C LYS A 137 9.77 -23.66 -7.64
N THR A 138 9.05 -23.42 -6.57
CA THR A 138 8.24 -24.39 -5.84
C THR A 138 7.00 -23.72 -5.28
N THR A 139 5.91 -24.49 -5.20
CA THR A 139 4.69 -24.15 -4.46
C THR A 139 4.34 -25.29 -3.53
N GLU A 140 3.82 -24.99 -2.35
CA GLU A 140 3.47 -25.97 -1.34
C GLU A 140 2.10 -25.68 -0.73
N GLY A 141 1.39 -26.73 -0.36
CA GLY A 141 0.10 -26.67 0.31
C GLY A 141 -1.06 -26.20 -0.59
N PRO A 142 -2.29 -26.44 -0.15
CA PRO A 142 -3.45 -25.79 -0.75
C PRO A 142 -3.54 -24.33 -0.25
N GLY A 143 -4.05 -23.45 -1.09
CA GLY A 143 -4.29 -22.05 -0.72
C GLY A 143 -3.88 -21.06 -1.80
N VAL A 144 -3.80 -19.79 -1.45
CA VAL A 144 -3.66 -18.66 -2.41
C VAL A 144 -2.41 -18.76 -3.27
N PHE A 145 -1.32 -19.39 -2.79
CA PHE A 145 -0.08 -19.53 -3.57
C PHE A 145 0.07 -20.88 -4.29
N ALA A 146 -0.91 -21.80 -4.13
CA ALA A 146 -0.95 -23.00 -4.95
C ALA A 146 -1.03 -22.62 -6.44
N ASN A 147 -0.39 -23.40 -7.31
CA ASN A 147 -0.38 -23.19 -8.77
C ASN A 147 0.23 -21.85 -9.24
N THR A 148 0.90 -21.10 -8.36
CA THR A 148 1.61 -19.89 -8.78
C THR A 148 2.71 -20.24 -9.79
N THR A 149 2.72 -19.53 -10.92
CA THR A 149 3.71 -19.71 -12.01
C THR A 149 4.75 -18.59 -12.03
N PHE A 150 4.29 -17.34 -11.83
CA PHE A 150 5.13 -16.15 -11.79
C PHE A 150 4.74 -15.24 -10.63
N ILE A 151 5.72 -14.47 -10.18
CA ILE A 151 5.52 -13.39 -9.22
C ILE A 151 6.14 -12.12 -9.83
N GLN A 152 5.37 -11.03 -9.90
CA GLN A 152 5.90 -9.71 -10.20
C GLN A 152 5.99 -8.87 -8.94
N ARG A 153 7.09 -8.15 -8.78
CA ARG A 153 7.25 -7.06 -7.83
C ARG A 153 7.37 -5.77 -8.61
N VAL A 154 6.43 -4.85 -8.42
CA VAL A 154 6.36 -3.57 -9.13
C VAL A 154 6.07 -2.42 -8.15
N ASN A 155 6.00 -1.19 -8.62
CA ASN A 155 5.67 0.01 -7.84
C ASN A 155 6.50 0.11 -6.55
N THR A 156 7.79 -0.22 -6.66
CA THR A 156 8.69 -0.25 -5.52
C THR A 156 9.04 1.14 -5.04
N SER A 157 9.13 1.31 -3.72
CA SER A 157 9.65 2.50 -3.06
C SER A 157 10.70 2.11 -2.02
N GLY A 158 11.84 2.77 -2.01
CA GLY A 158 12.92 2.51 -1.06
C GLY A 158 13.61 1.15 -1.21
N GLY A 159 14.10 0.61 -0.12
CA GLY A 159 14.67 -0.73 -0.01
C GLY A 159 16.11 -0.90 -0.52
N LYS A 160 16.76 0.11 -1.12
CA LYS A 160 18.14 -0.01 -1.62
C LYS A 160 19.15 -0.12 -0.47
N ALA A 161 20.20 -0.86 -0.71
CA ALA A 161 21.33 -0.93 0.21
C ALA A 161 21.86 0.48 0.55
N PRO A 162 22.38 0.70 1.78
CA PRO A 162 23.02 1.95 2.12
C PRO A 162 24.15 2.30 1.13
N SER A 163 24.29 3.57 0.78
CA SER A 163 25.42 4.06 -0.04
C SER A 163 26.71 4.12 0.76
N GLN A 164 26.63 4.23 2.07
CA GLN A 164 27.77 4.25 2.97
C GLN A 164 28.20 2.83 3.34
N ASN A 165 29.48 2.59 3.43
CA ASN A 165 30.03 1.32 3.88
C ASN A 165 29.65 1.03 5.33
N GLY A 166 29.52 -0.25 5.66
CA GLY A 166 29.43 -0.69 7.05
C GLY A 166 30.74 -0.47 7.81
N THR A 167 30.66 -0.39 9.12
CA THR A 167 31.81 -0.12 10.00
C THR A 167 32.46 -1.38 10.55
N PHE A 168 31.76 -2.51 10.58
CA PHE A 168 32.27 -3.81 10.99
C PHE A 168 31.56 -4.96 10.25
N ILE A 169 32.24 -6.08 10.08
CA ILE A 169 31.69 -7.29 9.46
C ILE A 169 30.49 -7.80 10.30
N GLY A 170 29.40 -8.14 9.62
CA GLY A 170 28.17 -8.57 10.26
C GLY A 170 27.21 -7.43 10.65
N GLN A 171 27.59 -6.17 10.44
CA GLN A 171 26.66 -5.04 10.62
C GLN A 171 25.42 -5.23 9.75
N VAL A 172 24.24 -5.05 10.35
CA VAL A 172 22.94 -5.20 9.68
C VAL A 172 22.32 -3.83 9.40
N ALA A 173 21.81 -3.65 8.19
CA ALA A 173 21.00 -2.50 7.80
C ALA A 173 19.61 -2.97 7.38
N ARG A 174 18.54 -2.41 8.00
CA ARG A 174 17.15 -2.66 7.67
C ARG A 174 16.60 -1.43 6.95
N ILE A 175 16.41 -1.54 5.64
CA ILE A 175 15.99 -0.42 4.79
C ILE A 175 14.51 -0.57 4.46
N PRO A 176 13.65 0.39 4.89
CA PRO A 176 12.22 0.34 4.62
C PRO A 176 11.94 0.29 3.12
N TYR A 177 10.92 -0.48 2.75
CA TYR A 177 10.41 -0.51 1.37
C TYR A 177 8.93 -0.84 1.33
N THR A 178 8.31 -0.47 0.20
CA THR A 178 7.00 -0.93 -0.20
C THR A 178 7.04 -1.45 -1.63
N ALA A 179 6.12 -2.32 -1.99
CA ALA A 179 5.96 -2.84 -3.34
C ALA A 179 4.58 -3.45 -3.54
N ASP A 180 4.13 -3.52 -4.78
CA ASP A 180 3.02 -4.37 -5.18
C ASP A 180 3.56 -5.72 -5.64
N TYR A 181 2.87 -6.79 -5.23
CA TYR A 181 3.17 -8.17 -5.61
C TYR A 181 1.98 -8.78 -6.33
N PHE A 182 2.18 -9.15 -7.61
CA PHE A 182 1.18 -9.85 -8.42
C PHE A 182 1.60 -11.29 -8.60
N PHE A 183 0.71 -12.22 -8.25
CA PHE A 183 0.91 -13.66 -8.37
C PHE A 183 0.07 -14.18 -9.52
N TYR A 184 0.69 -14.94 -10.40
CA TYR A 184 0.10 -15.47 -11.62
C TYR A 184 -0.05 -16.97 -11.54
N ARG A 185 -1.08 -17.50 -12.20
CA ARG A 185 -1.26 -18.92 -12.47
C ARG A 185 -1.63 -19.13 -13.94
N HIS A 186 -1.62 -20.37 -14.42
CA HIS A 186 -2.10 -20.66 -15.75
C HIS A 186 -3.59 -20.31 -15.91
N ASN A 187 -3.99 -19.93 -17.13
CA ASN A 187 -5.38 -19.55 -17.40
C ASN A 187 -6.38 -20.69 -17.15
N ASN A 188 -5.93 -21.93 -17.25
CA ASN A 188 -6.76 -23.14 -17.12
C ASN A 188 -6.79 -23.72 -15.68
N ASP A 189 -6.14 -23.05 -14.72
CA ASP A 189 -6.09 -23.44 -13.32
C ASP A 189 -7.16 -22.71 -12.47
#